data_153a301ea6c8d9d7d34bde95ff45a162
#
_entry.id   153a301ea6c8d9d7d34bde95ff45a162
#
_cell.length_a   1.000
_cell.length_b   1.000
_cell.length_c   1.000
_cell.angle_alpha   90.00
_cell.angle_beta   90.00
_cell.angle_gamma   90.00
#
_symmetry.space_group_name_H-M   'P 1'
#
loop_
_entity.id
_entity.type
_entity.pdbx_description
1 polymer ?
#
loop_
_entity_poly.entity_id
_entity_poly.type
_entity_poly.pdbx_seq_one_letter_code
_entity_poly.pdbx_strand_id
1 'polypeptide(L)'
;VFWGMDLFSYLFASFVATAYFCLFQPFMGAWMGERWLLPLSFVLVFCLNEYVGWNHRMLGSYRAVLGHFEQDQWFMVSSAAVNLILSFILFPMFDITGALIATVVAHCIMWAGRVVVVFRRYMAGGLAHYLAVQALHLVTLAVCMGGSYAICARMPGGWLGLVPRVLVVLVVPNVLN
;
A
#
# COMPACT_ATOMS: atom_id res chain seq x y z
N VAL A 1 -1.93 13.20 18.33
CA VAL A 1 -0.79 13.04 17.40
C VAL A 1 -0.89 11.73 16.65
N PHE A 2 -1.02 10.55 17.31
CA PHE A 2 -1.06 9.22 16.64
C PHE A 2 -2.12 9.13 15.54
N TRP A 3 -3.38 9.44 15.85
CA TRP A 3 -4.49 9.38 14.88
C TRP A 3 -4.33 10.34 13.70
N GLY A 4 -3.70 11.50 13.92
CA GLY A 4 -3.37 12.43 12.83
C GLY A 4 -2.30 11.86 11.89
N MET A 5 -1.29 11.16 12.44
CA MET A 5 -0.26 10.50 11.65
C MET A 5 -0.85 9.30 10.88
N ASP A 6 -1.75 8.54 11.50
CA ASP A 6 -2.44 7.42 10.87
C ASP A 6 -3.31 7.88 9.70
N LEU A 7 -4.13 8.90 9.90
CA LEU A 7 -4.95 9.50 8.84
C LEU A 7 -4.09 10.04 7.68
N PHE A 8 -3.02 10.78 7.99
CA PHE A 8 -2.11 11.30 6.96
C PHE A 8 -1.46 10.17 6.15
N SER A 9 -0.99 9.11 6.85
CA SER A 9 -0.41 7.93 6.21
C SER A 9 -1.41 7.24 5.28
N TYR A 10 -2.65 7.09 5.74
CA TYR A 10 -3.74 6.53 4.95
C TYR A 10 -4.07 7.37 3.71
N LEU A 11 -4.25 8.68 3.86
CA LEU A 11 -4.56 9.58 2.74
C LEU A 11 -3.48 9.51 1.66
N PHE A 12 -2.20 9.53 2.08
CA PHE A 12 -1.09 9.43 1.16
C PHE A 12 -1.02 8.05 0.46
N ALA A 13 -1.19 6.97 1.23
CA ALA A 13 -1.22 5.61 0.69
C ALA A 13 -2.40 5.41 -0.29
N SER A 14 -3.58 5.93 0.05
CA SER A 14 -4.77 5.87 -0.79
C SER A 14 -4.58 6.62 -2.12
N PHE A 15 -3.99 7.81 -2.05
CA PHE A 15 -3.66 8.60 -3.24
C PHE A 15 -2.67 7.85 -4.15
N VAL A 16 -1.55 7.39 -3.58
CA VAL A 16 -0.50 6.68 -4.34
C VAL A 16 -1.04 5.39 -4.95
N ALA A 17 -1.76 4.56 -4.17
CA ALA A 17 -2.33 3.32 -4.66
C ALA A 17 -3.35 3.55 -5.78
N THR A 18 -4.23 4.55 -5.65
CA THR A 18 -5.20 4.91 -6.69
C THR A 18 -4.50 5.42 -7.96
N ALA A 19 -3.44 6.24 -7.80
CA ALA A 19 -2.65 6.73 -8.91
C ALA A 19 -1.98 5.57 -9.68
N TYR A 20 -1.34 4.65 -8.97
CA TYR A 20 -0.75 3.48 -9.60
C TYR A 20 -1.79 2.62 -10.31
N PHE A 21 -2.92 2.35 -9.66
CA PHE A 21 -3.96 1.50 -10.24
C PHE A 21 -4.56 2.07 -11.53
N CYS A 22 -4.77 3.38 -11.58
CA CYS A 22 -5.41 4.03 -12.73
C CYS A 22 -4.44 4.45 -13.83
N LEU A 23 -3.19 4.80 -13.48
CA LEU A 23 -2.24 5.41 -14.42
C LEU A 23 -1.18 4.43 -14.90
N PHE A 24 -0.82 3.40 -14.12
CA PHE A 24 0.33 2.56 -14.42
C PHE A 24 0.20 1.87 -15.79
N GLN A 25 -0.88 1.14 -16.04
CA GLN A 25 -1.08 0.43 -17.30
C GLN A 25 -1.18 1.37 -18.52
N PRO A 26 -2.02 2.45 -18.49
CA PRO A 26 -2.06 3.40 -19.59
C PRO A 26 -0.74 4.11 -19.87
N PHE A 27 0.02 4.43 -18.81
CA PHE A 27 1.33 5.04 -18.94
C PHE A 27 2.35 4.09 -19.58
N MET A 28 2.43 2.84 -19.07
CA MET A 28 3.33 1.83 -19.64
C MET A 28 3.01 1.52 -21.10
N GLY A 29 1.73 1.40 -21.44
CA GLY A 29 1.31 1.18 -22.83
C GLY A 29 1.66 2.35 -23.76
N ALA A 30 1.53 3.60 -23.28
CA ALA A 30 1.89 4.78 -24.06
C ALA A 30 3.41 5.00 -24.19
N TRP A 31 4.19 4.62 -23.16
CA TRP A 31 5.64 4.84 -23.11
C TRP A 31 6.45 3.70 -23.72
N MET A 32 6.20 2.46 -23.30
CA MET A 32 6.98 1.28 -23.70
C MET A 32 6.25 0.39 -24.71
N GLY A 33 4.96 0.61 -24.91
CA GLY A 33 4.10 -0.21 -25.77
C GLY A 33 3.46 -1.39 -25.03
N GLU A 34 2.42 -1.96 -25.65
CA GLU A 34 1.58 -3.00 -25.05
C GLU A 34 2.31 -4.29 -24.67
N ARG A 35 3.45 -4.56 -25.31
CA ARG A 35 4.31 -5.73 -25.04
C ARG A 35 4.85 -5.76 -23.61
N TRP A 36 4.99 -4.60 -22.96
CA TRP A 36 5.61 -4.45 -21.65
C TRP A 36 4.58 -4.23 -20.52
N LEU A 37 3.30 -4.45 -20.81
CA LEU A 37 2.27 -4.36 -19.79
C LEU A 37 2.43 -5.48 -18.77
N LEU A 38 2.45 -5.10 -17.49
CA LEU A 38 2.46 -6.07 -16.40
C LEU A 38 1.03 -6.59 -16.12
N PRO A 39 0.89 -7.81 -15.59
CA PRO A 39 -0.42 -8.35 -15.28
C PRO A 39 -1.13 -7.49 -14.22
N LEU A 40 -2.45 -7.45 -14.28
CA LEU A 40 -3.28 -6.70 -13.32
C LEU A 40 -3.04 -7.15 -11.87
N SER A 41 -2.75 -8.45 -11.67
CA SER A 41 -2.38 -9.02 -10.38
C SER A 41 -1.17 -8.32 -9.77
N PHE A 42 -0.13 -8.02 -10.58
CA PHE A 42 1.03 -7.26 -10.13
C PHE A 42 0.63 -5.88 -9.62
N VAL A 43 -0.19 -5.16 -10.40
CA VAL A 43 -0.62 -3.79 -10.03
C VAL A 43 -1.44 -3.80 -8.74
N LEU A 44 -2.34 -4.78 -8.56
CA LEU A 44 -3.12 -4.92 -7.33
C LEU A 44 -2.24 -5.24 -6.11
N VAL A 45 -1.30 -6.17 -6.26
CA VAL A 45 -0.36 -6.51 -5.17
C VAL A 45 0.54 -5.31 -4.85
N PHE A 46 0.93 -4.52 -5.86
CA PHE A 46 1.71 -3.31 -5.65
C PHE A 46 0.92 -2.25 -4.85
N CYS A 47 -0.36 -2.02 -5.17
CA CYS A 47 -1.21 -1.11 -4.41
C CYS A 47 -1.37 -1.56 -2.95
N LEU A 48 -1.53 -2.87 -2.71
CA LEU A 48 -1.58 -3.44 -1.37
C LEU A 48 -0.24 -3.26 -0.64
N ASN A 49 0.88 -3.46 -1.33
CA ASN A 49 2.23 -3.23 -0.80
C ASN A 49 2.40 -1.78 -0.33
N GLU A 50 1.98 -0.80 -1.12
CA GLU A 50 2.06 0.60 -0.75
C GLU A 50 1.21 0.90 0.49
N TYR A 51 -0.03 0.41 0.54
CA TYR A 51 -0.90 0.60 1.71
C TYR A 51 -0.27 0.05 2.99
N VAL A 52 0.14 -1.22 2.98
CA VAL A 52 0.77 -1.87 4.14
C VAL A 52 2.11 -1.21 4.46
N GLY A 53 2.88 -0.85 3.43
CA GLY A 53 4.17 -0.18 3.54
C GLY A 53 4.08 1.18 4.28
N TRP A 54 3.11 2.01 3.94
CA TRP A 54 2.91 3.29 4.63
C TRP A 54 2.50 3.10 6.08
N ASN A 55 1.57 2.17 6.36
CA ASN A 55 1.10 1.88 7.71
C ASN A 55 2.22 1.40 8.63
N HIS A 56 3.06 0.46 8.18
CA HIS A 56 4.16 -0.02 9.03
C HIS A 56 5.24 1.04 9.24
N ARG A 57 5.52 1.91 8.24
CA ARG A 57 6.48 3.01 8.37
C ARG A 57 6.00 4.06 9.36
N MET A 58 4.71 4.42 9.32
CA MET A 58 4.10 5.36 10.26
C MET A 58 4.25 4.87 11.70
N LEU A 59 3.92 3.60 11.99
CA LEU A 59 4.11 3.01 13.31
C LEU A 59 5.58 2.98 13.73
N GLY A 60 6.50 2.73 12.78
CA GLY A 60 7.95 2.80 13.02
C GLY A 60 8.39 4.21 13.42
N SER A 61 7.94 5.24 12.70
CA SER A 61 8.23 6.63 12.99
C SER A 61 7.66 7.05 14.35
N TYR A 62 6.44 6.65 14.67
CA TYR A 62 5.83 6.90 15.98
C TYR A 62 6.65 6.30 17.12
N ARG A 63 7.12 5.06 16.98
CA ARG A 63 7.98 4.39 17.97
C ARG A 63 9.37 5.04 18.08
N ALA A 64 9.94 5.49 16.95
CA ALA A 64 11.22 6.17 16.94
C ALA A 64 11.18 7.44 17.79
N VAL A 65 10.11 8.22 17.72
CA VAL A 65 9.89 9.40 18.57
C VAL A 65 9.81 9.02 20.07
N LEU A 66 9.31 7.82 20.38
CA LEU A 66 9.24 7.31 21.76
C LEU A 66 10.57 6.71 22.28
N GLY A 67 11.62 6.66 21.46
CA GLY A 67 12.97 6.21 21.85
C GLY A 67 13.16 4.68 21.94
N HIS A 68 12.23 3.88 21.41
CA HIS A 68 12.27 2.42 21.52
C HIS A 68 12.70 1.73 20.20
N PHE A 69 14.00 1.63 20.00
CA PHE A 69 14.60 1.05 18.79
C PHE A 69 14.91 -0.45 18.88
N GLU A 70 15.22 -0.97 20.07
CA GLU A 70 15.77 -2.33 20.25
C GLU A 70 14.84 -3.44 19.73
N GLN A 71 13.53 -3.30 19.93
CA GLN A 71 12.57 -4.32 19.52
C GLN A 71 12.31 -4.33 18.01
N ASP A 72 12.56 -3.22 17.33
CA ASP A 72 12.37 -3.10 15.88
C ASP A 72 13.39 -3.96 15.10
N GLN A 73 14.59 -4.14 15.64
CA GLN A 73 15.65 -4.93 15.00
C GLN A 73 15.19 -6.38 14.75
N TRP A 74 14.56 -7.00 15.75
CA TRP A 74 14.06 -8.37 15.61
C TRP A 74 12.95 -8.50 14.56
N PHE A 75 12.04 -7.53 14.50
CA PHE A 75 11.01 -7.51 13.46
C PHE A 75 11.61 -7.27 12.07
N MET A 76 12.62 -6.42 11.96
CA MET A 76 13.33 -6.18 10.70
C MET A 76 14.05 -7.43 10.21
N VAL A 77 14.80 -8.11 11.08
CA VAL A 77 15.53 -9.33 10.73
C VAL A 77 14.57 -10.45 10.33
N SER A 78 13.51 -10.70 11.12
CA SER A 78 12.54 -11.74 10.82
C SER A 78 11.77 -11.44 9.52
N SER A 79 11.37 -10.19 9.31
CA SER A 79 10.72 -9.75 8.08
C SER A 79 11.63 -9.92 6.85
N ALA A 80 12.91 -9.56 6.96
CA ALA A 80 13.89 -9.73 5.89
C ALA A 80 14.14 -11.22 5.56
N ALA A 81 14.25 -12.07 6.58
CA ALA A 81 14.42 -13.51 6.40
C ALA A 81 13.19 -14.13 5.71
N VAL A 82 11.98 -13.80 6.16
CA VAL A 82 10.75 -14.26 5.54
C VAL A 82 10.62 -13.76 4.10
N ASN A 83 10.93 -12.49 3.84
CA ASN A 83 10.92 -11.94 2.47
C ASN A 83 11.86 -12.74 1.55
N LEU A 84 13.09 -12.98 2.00
CA LEU A 84 14.07 -13.72 1.20
C LEU A 84 13.59 -15.15 0.90
N ILE A 85 13.16 -15.89 1.91
CA ILE A 85 12.69 -17.28 1.76
C ILE A 85 11.48 -17.34 0.82
N LEU A 86 10.47 -16.49 1.08
CA LEU A 86 9.27 -16.46 0.24
C LEU A 86 9.55 -16.00 -1.19
N SER A 87 10.48 -15.07 -1.39
CA SER A 87 10.88 -14.65 -2.73
C SER A 87 11.48 -15.81 -3.52
N PHE A 88 12.35 -16.63 -2.92
CA PHE A 88 12.89 -17.82 -3.59
C PHE A 88 11.83 -18.87 -3.94
N ILE A 89 10.78 -18.98 -3.13
CA ILE A 89 9.69 -19.95 -3.37
C ILE A 89 8.69 -19.41 -4.41
N LEU A 90 8.28 -18.13 -4.27
CA LEU A 90 7.19 -17.57 -5.06
C LEU A 90 7.64 -17.00 -6.42
N PHE A 91 8.89 -16.56 -6.55
CA PHE A 91 9.39 -16.02 -7.80
C PHE A 91 9.33 -17.04 -8.96
N PRO A 92 9.74 -18.32 -8.80
CA PRO A 92 9.60 -19.31 -9.87
C PRO A 92 8.16 -19.64 -10.26
N MET A 93 7.17 -19.38 -9.36
CA MET A 93 5.75 -19.69 -9.58
C MET A 93 4.97 -18.52 -10.20
N PHE A 94 5.31 -17.31 -9.83
CA PHE A 94 4.54 -16.10 -10.13
C PHE A 94 5.40 -14.96 -10.69
N ASP A 95 6.65 -15.23 -11.07
CA ASP A 95 7.60 -14.24 -11.55
C ASP A 95 7.75 -13.04 -10.58
N ILE A 96 7.85 -11.83 -11.13
CA ILE A 96 7.99 -10.59 -10.35
C ILE A 96 6.83 -10.36 -9.36
N THR A 97 5.63 -10.85 -9.67
CA THR A 97 4.47 -10.75 -8.77
C THR A 97 4.71 -11.59 -7.50
N GLY A 98 5.36 -12.74 -7.61
CA GLY A 98 5.72 -13.59 -6.48
C GLY A 98 6.69 -12.91 -5.50
N ALA A 99 7.72 -12.26 -6.03
CA ALA A 99 8.65 -11.48 -5.20
C ALA A 99 7.94 -10.31 -4.48
N LEU A 100 6.99 -9.68 -5.16
CA LEU A 100 6.20 -8.60 -4.57
C LEU A 100 5.24 -9.11 -3.47
N ILE A 101 4.62 -10.28 -3.64
CA ILE A 101 3.81 -10.94 -2.60
C ILE A 101 4.68 -11.21 -1.36
N ALA A 102 5.91 -11.72 -1.54
CA ALA A 102 6.85 -11.93 -0.43
C ALA A 102 7.12 -10.62 0.34
N THR A 103 7.27 -9.51 -0.38
CA THR A 103 7.45 -8.17 0.21
C THR A 103 6.22 -7.72 1.00
N VAL A 104 5.02 -7.94 0.49
CA VAL A 104 3.77 -7.63 1.21
C VAL A 104 3.68 -8.42 2.52
N VAL A 105 3.98 -9.72 2.48
CA VAL A 105 4.00 -10.56 3.70
C VAL A 105 5.02 -10.05 4.71
N ALA A 106 6.21 -9.68 4.27
CA ALA A 106 7.24 -9.10 5.13
C ALA A 106 6.78 -7.79 5.77
N HIS A 107 6.15 -6.90 5.02
CA HIS A 107 5.55 -5.66 5.54
C HIS A 107 4.41 -5.94 6.53
N CYS A 108 3.58 -6.96 6.30
CA CYS A 108 2.54 -7.38 7.24
C CYS A 108 3.14 -7.85 8.57
N ILE A 109 4.25 -8.59 8.56
CA ILE A 109 4.96 -9.01 9.77
C ILE A 109 5.46 -7.79 10.55
N MET A 110 6.11 -6.84 9.85
CA MET A 110 6.57 -5.58 10.46
C MET A 110 5.40 -4.79 11.05
N TRP A 111 4.33 -4.66 10.30
CA TRP A 111 3.14 -3.95 10.75
C TRP A 111 2.52 -4.60 12.00
N ALA A 112 2.24 -5.90 11.96
CA ALA A 112 1.69 -6.64 13.08
C ALA A 112 2.56 -6.54 14.35
N GLY A 113 3.88 -6.72 14.20
CA GLY A 113 4.81 -6.58 15.31
C GLY A 113 4.77 -5.19 15.94
N ARG A 114 4.78 -4.14 15.12
CA ARG A 114 4.72 -2.75 15.58
C ARG A 114 3.38 -2.42 16.23
N VAL A 115 2.25 -2.87 15.66
CA VAL A 115 0.91 -2.71 16.24
C VAL A 115 0.86 -3.32 17.64
N VAL A 116 1.31 -4.56 17.79
CA VAL A 116 1.30 -5.24 19.09
C VAL A 116 2.10 -4.47 20.14
N VAL A 117 3.28 -3.97 19.78
CA VAL A 117 4.12 -3.20 20.72
C VAL A 117 3.48 -1.86 21.08
N VAL A 118 2.98 -1.09 20.09
CA VAL A 118 2.37 0.21 20.34
C VAL A 118 1.14 0.09 21.23
N PHE A 119 0.22 -0.84 20.92
CA PHE A 119 -1.02 -0.96 21.65
C PHE A 119 -0.90 -1.66 23.00
N ARG A 120 0.10 -2.55 23.18
CA ARG A 120 0.35 -3.14 24.51
C ARG A 120 1.06 -2.20 25.48
N ARG A 121 1.97 -1.35 25.00
CA ARG A 121 2.81 -0.49 25.87
C ARG A 121 2.30 0.94 26.03
N TYR A 122 1.69 1.51 24.98
CA TYR A 122 1.40 2.95 24.96
C TYR A 122 -0.08 3.30 24.83
N MET A 123 -0.89 2.40 24.29
CA MET A 123 -2.31 2.64 24.03
C MET A 123 -3.16 1.49 24.59
N ALA A 124 -3.11 1.28 25.92
CA ALA A 124 -3.86 0.21 26.56
C ALA A 124 -5.36 0.25 26.17
N GLY A 125 -5.82 -0.78 25.44
CA GLY A 125 -7.23 -0.96 25.09
C GLY A 125 -7.67 -0.40 23.72
N GLY A 126 -6.81 0.26 22.95
CA GLY A 126 -7.18 0.86 21.64
C GLY A 126 -7.05 -0.05 20.42
N LEU A 127 -6.59 -1.28 20.57
CA LEU A 127 -6.29 -2.18 19.45
C LEU A 127 -7.52 -2.49 18.56
N ALA A 128 -8.64 -2.81 19.18
CA ALA A 128 -9.87 -3.13 18.45
C ALA A 128 -10.37 -1.94 17.63
N HIS A 129 -10.31 -0.74 18.21
CA HIS A 129 -10.64 0.50 17.50
C HIS A 129 -9.70 0.75 16.33
N TYR A 130 -8.38 0.58 16.52
CA TYR A 130 -7.40 0.71 15.45
C TYR A 130 -7.67 -0.26 14.31
N LEU A 131 -7.91 -1.55 14.60
CA LEU A 131 -8.22 -2.54 13.57
C LEU A 131 -9.52 -2.22 12.82
N ALA A 132 -10.54 -1.70 13.51
CA ALA A 132 -11.78 -1.25 12.88
C ALA A 132 -11.53 -0.05 11.93
N VAL A 133 -10.71 0.91 12.34
CA VAL A 133 -10.31 2.05 11.50
C VAL A 133 -9.51 1.55 10.28
N GLN A 134 -8.58 0.62 10.45
CA GLN A 134 -7.82 0.06 9.32
C GLN A 134 -8.72 -0.73 8.35
N ALA A 135 -9.72 -1.45 8.86
CA ALA A 135 -10.71 -2.12 8.01
C ALA A 135 -11.54 -1.10 7.20
N LEU A 136 -11.96 0.00 7.84
CA LEU A 136 -12.65 1.09 7.14
C LEU A 136 -11.76 1.73 6.07
N HIS A 137 -10.50 2.00 6.38
CA HIS A 137 -9.51 2.52 5.43
C HIS A 137 -9.35 1.59 4.21
N LEU A 138 -9.31 0.28 4.39
CA LEU A 138 -9.25 -0.67 3.28
C LEU A 138 -10.51 -0.66 2.41
N VAL A 139 -11.69 -0.54 3.03
CA VAL A 139 -12.95 -0.44 2.28
C VAL A 139 -13.00 0.85 1.47
N THR A 140 -12.68 1.98 2.09
CA THR A 140 -12.66 3.28 1.38
C THR A 140 -11.60 3.32 0.28
N LEU A 141 -10.42 2.74 0.51
CA LEU A 141 -9.40 2.56 -0.53
C LEU A 141 -9.93 1.75 -1.72
N ALA A 142 -10.60 0.62 -1.47
CA ALA A 142 -11.17 -0.21 -2.53
C ALA A 142 -12.24 0.54 -3.33
N VAL A 143 -13.08 1.33 -2.65
CA VAL A 143 -14.10 2.17 -3.30
C VAL A 143 -13.45 3.28 -4.14
N CYS A 144 -12.43 3.96 -3.61
CA CYS A 144 -11.67 4.99 -4.35
C CYS A 144 -10.99 4.42 -5.58
N MET A 145 -10.32 3.28 -5.45
CA MET A 145 -9.65 2.61 -6.58
C MET A 145 -10.66 2.14 -7.62
N GLY A 146 -11.74 1.47 -7.22
CA GLY A 146 -12.78 0.97 -8.12
C GLY A 146 -13.53 2.09 -8.83
N GLY A 147 -13.91 3.14 -8.10
CA GLY A 147 -14.58 4.32 -8.65
C GLY A 147 -13.71 5.08 -9.64
N SER A 148 -12.45 5.35 -9.27
CA SER A 148 -11.48 6.00 -10.17
C SER A 148 -11.22 5.18 -11.42
N TYR A 149 -11.07 3.85 -11.27
CA TYR A 149 -10.86 2.94 -12.40
C TYR A 149 -12.06 2.92 -13.35
N ALA A 150 -13.29 2.85 -12.83
CA ALA A 150 -14.51 2.86 -13.64
C ALA A 150 -14.64 4.13 -14.49
N ILE A 151 -14.21 5.28 -13.95
CA ILE A 151 -14.17 6.56 -14.69
C ILE A 151 -13.03 6.52 -15.73
N CYS A 152 -11.84 6.13 -15.32
CA CYS A 152 -10.66 6.07 -16.19
C CYS A 152 -10.79 5.07 -17.34
N ALA A 153 -11.50 3.96 -17.13
CA ALA A 153 -11.74 2.95 -18.17
C ALA A 153 -12.55 3.47 -19.38
N ARG A 154 -13.32 4.55 -19.19
CA ARG A 154 -14.11 5.19 -20.26
C ARG A 154 -13.32 6.22 -21.07
N MET A 155 -12.07 6.50 -20.68
CA MET A 155 -11.25 7.52 -21.33
C MET A 155 -10.41 6.91 -22.46
N PRO A 156 -10.11 7.69 -23.53
CA PRO A 156 -9.32 7.22 -24.66
C PRO A 156 -7.92 6.78 -24.22
N GLY A 157 -7.31 5.87 -24.99
CA GLY A 157 -5.92 5.44 -24.78
C GLY A 157 -4.89 6.50 -25.23
N GLY A 158 -3.61 6.22 -24.96
CA GLY A 158 -2.48 7.06 -25.36
C GLY A 158 -2.25 8.29 -24.48
N TRP A 159 -1.32 9.15 -24.91
CA TRP A 159 -0.86 10.31 -24.13
C TRP A 159 -1.95 11.33 -23.82
N LEU A 160 -2.87 11.56 -24.79
CA LEU A 160 -3.99 12.48 -24.58
C LEU A 160 -4.97 12.00 -23.51
N GLY A 161 -5.14 10.70 -23.36
CA GLY A 161 -6.00 10.12 -22.33
C GLY A 161 -5.37 10.09 -20.93
N LEU A 162 -4.04 10.27 -20.81
CA LEU A 162 -3.38 10.34 -19.50
C LEU A 162 -3.72 11.62 -18.73
N VAL A 163 -3.83 12.75 -19.42
CA VAL A 163 -4.12 14.04 -18.77
C VAL A 163 -5.44 14.01 -17.98
N PRO A 164 -6.59 13.63 -18.57
CA PRO A 164 -7.84 13.57 -17.82
C PRO A 164 -7.81 12.49 -16.71
N ARG A 165 -7.10 11.39 -16.90
CA ARG A 165 -6.92 10.36 -15.84
C ARG A 165 -6.17 10.90 -14.64
N VAL A 166 -5.12 11.70 -14.85
CA VAL A 166 -4.40 12.37 -13.75
C VAL A 166 -5.34 13.28 -12.96
N LEU A 167 -6.20 14.04 -13.65
CA LEU A 167 -7.19 14.89 -12.97
C LEU A 167 -8.18 14.07 -12.13
N VAL A 168 -8.67 12.94 -12.64
CA VAL A 168 -9.55 12.04 -11.87
C VAL A 168 -8.86 11.52 -10.62
N VAL A 169 -7.60 11.07 -10.75
CA VAL A 169 -6.81 10.56 -9.62
C VAL A 169 -6.50 11.65 -8.60
N LEU A 170 -6.33 12.89 -9.02
CA LEU A 170 -6.15 14.03 -8.10
C LEU A 170 -7.45 14.39 -7.36
N VAL A 171 -8.61 14.28 -7.99
CA VAL A 171 -9.88 14.75 -7.41
C VAL A 171 -10.56 13.64 -6.60
N VAL A 172 -10.71 12.44 -7.17
CA VAL A 172 -11.57 11.39 -6.56
C VAL A 172 -11.11 10.95 -5.19
N PRO A 173 -9.82 10.61 -4.94
CA PRO A 173 -9.38 10.23 -3.60
C PRO A 173 -9.47 11.35 -2.58
N ASN A 174 -9.29 12.61 -3.01
CA ASN A 174 -9.35 13.76 -2.11
C ASN A 174 -10.79 14.18 -1.76
N VAL A 175 -11.78 13.78 -2.54
CA VAL A 175 -13.20 14.06 -2.28
C VAL A 175 -13.86 12.91 -1.51
N LEU A 176 -13.42 11.67 -1.71
CA LEU A 176 -14.02 10.48 -1.09
C LEU A 176 -13.38 10.10 0.26
N ASN A 177 -12.20 10.59 0.57
CA ASN A 177 -11.49 10.43 1.85
C ASN A 177 -11.64 11.69 2.72
#